data_0312bc77a3103724f38b625647b21717
#
_entry.id   0312bc77a3103724f38b625647b21717
#
_cell.length_a   1.000
_cell.length_b   1.000
_cell.length_c   1.000
_cell.angle_alpha   90.00
_cell.angle_beta   90.00
_cell.angle_gamma   90.00
#
_symmetry.space_group_name_H-M   'P 1'
#
loop_
_entity.id
_entity.type
_entity.pdbx_description
1 polymer ?
#
loop_
_entity_poly.entity_id
_entity_poly.type
_entity_poly.pdbx_seq_one_letter_code
_entity_poly.pdbx_strand_id
1 'polypeptide(L)'
;MFEAILSPFRWLMSWLLGAFHSILEFAGLPADSGWTWALSILLLVVLIRTLLIPLFVKQIKAQRAMQAIQPELQKLQAKYKGKKDQLSRQAMAMEQQALMKEHKANPFAACLPLLIQMPFFFALYQVLIGARGAAERGEAMDALSADQIRSFEGSTIFGARMSDTFMNSLGAPGSGPVIVTAIVLILLMSGSMFFMQKMLMTKNMTQQALSGPMMQTQQIMLYAMPLIFGIGGINLSLIHI
;
A
#
# COMPACT_ATOMS: atom_id res chain seq x y z
N MET A 1 23.60 2.72 0.18
CA MET A 1 23.04 3.09 -1.13
C MET A 1 21.52 3.25 -1.09
N PHE A 2 20.75 2.29 -0.55
CA PHE A 2 19.28 2.38 -0.43
C PHE A 2 18.84 3.58 0.45
N GLU A 3 19.49 3.78 1.60
CA GLU A 3 19.26 4.92 2.49
C GLU A 3 19.49 6.28 1.81
N ALA A 4 20.54 6.40 0.98
CA ALA A 4 20.84 7.64 0.26
C ALA A 4 19.76 7.97 -0.80
N ILE A 5 19.14 6.95 -1.42
CA ILE A 5 18.04 7.15 -2.37
C ILE A 5 16.75 7.54 -1.65
N LEU A 6 16.49 6.99 -0.47
CA LEU A 6 15.28 7.29 0.31
C LEU A 6 15.37 8.59 1.11
N SER A 7 16.56 9.08 1.41
CA SER A 7 16.78 10.28 2.23
C SER A 7 16.01 11.51 1.73
N PRO A 8 16.01 11.89 0.43
CA PRO A 8 15.23 13.04 -0.02
C PRO A 8 13.71 12.83 0.09
N PHE A 9 13.26 11.59 -0.13
CA PHE A 9 11.83 11.26 0.06
C PHE A 9 11.44 11.32 1.54
N ARG A 10 12.28 10.83 2.42
CA ARG A 10 12.06 10.85 3.86
C ARG A 10 12.01 12.28 4.40
N TRP A 11 12.94 13.13 3.97
CA TRP A 11 12.94 14.55 4.31
C TRP A 11 11.66 15.24 3.80
N LEU A 12 11.26 14.98 2.57
CA LEU A 12 10.04 15.53 1.99
C LEU A 12 8.78 15.07 2.74
N MET A 13 8.69 13.76 3.09
CA MET A 13 7.55 13.22 3.83
C MET A 13 7.45 13.82 5.24
N SER A 14 8.58 13.93 5.95
CA SER A 14 8.62 14.52 7.28
C SER A 14 8.26 15.99 7.25
N TRP A 15 8.75 16.74 6.25
CA TRP A 15 8.42 18.16 6.07
C TRP A 15 6.93 18.36 5.80
N LEU A 16 6.35 17.62 4.87
CA LEU A 16 4.92 17.68 4.56
C LEU A 16 4.06 17.29 5.77
N LEU A 17 4.45 16.25 6.49
CA LEU A 17 3.74 15.79 7.69
C LEU A 17 3.74 16.89 8.77
N GLY A 18 4.89 17.47 9.05
CA GLY A 18 5.04 18.58 10.00
C GLY A 18 4.27 19.83 9.57
N ALA A 19 4.28 20.17 8.27
CA ALA A 19 3.54 21.29 7.73
C ALA A 19 2.02 21.09 7.88
N PHE A 20 1.49 19.92 7.53
CA PHE A 20 0.06 19.64 7.74
C PHE A 20 -0.32 19.66 9.22
N HIS A 21 0.51 19.12 10.09
CA HIS A 21 0.29 19.19 11.54
C HIS A 21 0.21 20.65 12.01
N SER A 22 1.16 21.50 11.63
CA SER A 22 1.18 22.91 12.01
C SER A 22 -0.01 23.71 11.42
N ILE A 23 -0.46 23.37 10.21
CA ILE A 23 -1.66 23.97 9.61
C ILE A 23 -2.91 23.60 10.43
N LEU A 24 -3.05 22.35 10.84
CA LEU A 24 -4.18 21.88 11.64
C LEU A 24 -4.16 22.47 13.06
N GLU A 25 -2.99 22.61 13.65
CA GLU A 25 -2.78 23.31 14.92
C GLU A 25 -3.20 24.78 14.82
N PHE A 26 -2.76 25.48 13.78
CA PHE A 26 -3.19 26.86 13.49
C PHE A 26 -4.71 26.97 13.26
N ALA A 27 -5.34 25.93 12.71
CA ALA A 27 -6.79 25.86 12.54
C ALA A 27 -7.55 25.58 13.86
N GLY A 28 -6.84 25.40 14.98
CA GLY A 28 -7.40 25.26 16.33
C GLY A 28 -7.50 23.82 16.83
N LEU A 29 -6.89 22.84 16.16
CA LEU A 29 -6.81 21.47 16.69
C LEU A 29 -5.69 21.36 17.72
N PRO A 30 -5.86 20.59 18.82
CA PRO A 30 -4.80 20.40 19.81
C PRO A 30 -3.58 19.70 19.20
N ALA A 31 -2.38 20.27 19.40
CA ALA A 31 -1.14 19.72 18.87
C ALA A 31 -0.84 18.28 19.33
N ASP A 32 -1.21 17.95 20.57
CA ASP A 32 -0.95 16.63 21.19
C ASP A 32 -2.05 15.60 20.92
N SER A 33 -3.05 15.96 20.11
CA SER A 33 -4.15 15.05 19.79
C SER A 33 -3.75 14.04 18.72
N GLY A 34 -4.03 12.76 18.96
CA GLY A 34 -3.85 11.72 17.94
C GLY A 34 -4.70 11.96 16.69
N TRP A 35 -5.85 12.63 16.82
CA TRP A 35 -6.67 13.01 15.66
C TRP A 35 -5.99 14.05 14.78
N THR A 36 -5.25 15.01 15.36
CA THR A 36 -4.48 16.00 14.59
C THR A 36 -3.40 15.30 13.77
N TRP A 37 -2.68 14.35 14.36
CA TRP A 37 -1.68 13.55 13.67
C TRP A 37 -2.29 12.63 12.61
N ALA A 38 -3.39 11.93 12.92
CA ALA A 38 -4.08 11.09 11.96
C ALA A 38 -4.59 11.88 10.74
N LEU A 39 -5.17 13.06 10.96
CA LEU A 39 -5.57 13.96 9.88
C LEU A 39 -4.38 14.48 9.07
N SER A 40 -3.25 14.78 9.71
CA SER A 40 -2.02 15.19 9.02
C SER A 40 -1.53 14.10 8.07
N ILE A 41 -1.52 12.85 8.52
CA ILE A 41 -1.15 11.70 7.69
C ILE A 41 -2.17 11.50 6.58
N LEU A 42 -3.47 11.61 6.87
CA LEU A 42 -4.52 11.50 5.85
C LEU A 42 -4.34 12.56 4.75
N LEU A 43 -4.12 13.83 5.13
CA LEU A 43 -3.87 14.92 4.18
C LEU A 43 -2.61 14.67 3.34
N LEU A 44 -1.54 14.19 3.97
CA LEU A 44 -0.32 13.80 3.26
C LEU A 44 -0.59 12.71 2.22
N VAL A 45 -1.30 11.66 2.59
CA VAL A 45 -1.66 10.56 1.68
C VAL A 45 -2.56 11.06 0.54
N VAL A 46 -3.56 11.89 0.84
CA VAL A 46 -4.45 12.50 -0.16
C VAL A 46 -3.67 13.37 -1.13
N LEU A 47 -2.74 14.21 -0.63
CA LEU A 47 -1.90 15.04 -1.48
C LEU A 47 -1.08 14.18 -2.46
N ILE A 48 -0.36 13.18 -1.96
CA ILE A 48 0.46 12.30 -2.79
C ILE A 48 -0.41 11.56 -3.83
N ARG A 49 -1.56 11.03 -3.42
CA ARG A 49 -2.50 10.36 -4.31
C ARG A 49 -3.02 11.29 -5.40
N THR A 50 -3.32 12.54 -5.05
CA THR A 50 -3.80 13.55 -5.99
C THR A 50 -2.73 13.90 -7.03
N LEU A 51 -1.50 14.10 -6.59
CA LEU A 51 -0.36 14.36 -7.50
C LEU A 51 -0.09 13.18 -8.46
N LEU A 52 -0.36 11.95 -8.01
CA LEU A 52 -0.17 10.75 -8.82
C LEU A 52 -1.38 10.40 -9.72
N ILE A 53 -2.50 11.12 -9.66
CA ILE A 53 -3.69 10.88 -10.50
C ILE A 53 -3.35 10.74 -12.00
N PRO A 54 -2.60 11.67 -12.65
CA PRO A 54 -2.32 11.56 -14.07
C PRO A 54 -1.55 10.29 -14.43
N LEU A 55 -0.71 9.81 -13.51
CA LEU A 55 0.01 8.55 -13.67
C LEU A 55 -0.93 7.35 -13.53
N PHE A 56 -1.81 7.34 -12.52
CA PHE A 56 -2.82 6.29 -12.36
C PHE A 56 -3.77 6.18 -13.55
N VAL A 57 -4.16 7.31 -14.15
CA VAL A 57 -5.00 7.31 -15.36
C VAL A 57 -4.29 6.59 -16.52
N LYS A 58 -2.99 6.84 -16.73
CA LYS A 58 -2.20 6.13 -17.75
C LYS A 58 -2.12 4.62 -17.46
N GLN A 59 -1.94 4.24 -16.19
CA GLN A 59 -1.91 2.84 -15.76
C GLN A 59 -3.24 2.12 -16.00
N ILE A 60 -4.38 2.76 -15.66
CA ILE A 60 -5.72 2.21 -15.90
C ILE A 60 -5.94 1.96 -17.39
N LYS A 61 -5.52 2.88 -18.26
CA LYS A 61 -5.60 2.70 -19.71
C LYS A 61 -4.78 1.49 -20.18
N ALA A 62 -3.56 1.33 -19.68
CA ALA A 62 -2.70 0.19 -20.01
C ALA A 62 -3.26 -1.15 -19.46
N GLN A 63 -3.84 -1.15 -18.27
CA GLN A 63 -4.56 -2.32 -17.73
C GLN A 63 -5.76 -2.71 -18.59
N ARG A 64 -6.56 -1.74 -19.06
CA ARG A 64 -7.69 -2.01 -19.97
C ARG A 64 -7.23 -2.60 -21.29
N ALA A 65 -6.11 -2.13 -21.86
CA ALA A 65 -5.53 -2.74 -23.06
C ALA A 65 -5.14 -4.21 -22.83
N MET A 66 -4.54 -4.54 -21.67
CA MET A 66 -4.25 -5.92 -21.29
C MET A 66 -5.51 -6.78 -21.14
N GLN A 67 -6.59 -6.22 -20.57
CA GLN A 67 -7.86 -6.93 -20.42
C GLN A 67 -8.52 -7.21 -21.78
N ALA A 68 -8.40 -6.27 -22.72
CA ALA A 68 -8.99 -6.44 -24.06
C ALA A 68 -8.39 -7.63 -24.84
N ILE A 69 -7.09 -7.90 -24.69
CA ILE A 69 -6.40 -9.01 -25.37
C ILE A 69 -6.48 -10.35 -24.60
N GLN A 70 -7.10 -10.39 -23.43
CA GLN A 70 -7.23 -11.60 -22.61
C GLN A 70 -7.84 -12.81 -23.39
N PRO A 71 -8.93 -12.65 -24.17
CA PRO A 71 -9.49 -13.76 -24.94
C PRO A 71 -8.52 -14.36 -25.96
N GLU A 72 -7.71 -13.50 -26.60
CA GLU A 72 -6.70 -13.93 -27.57
C GLU A 72 -5.54 -14.63 -26.91
N LEU A 73 -5.09 -14.14 -25.76
CA LEU A 73 -4.08 -14.80 -24.93
C LEU A 73 -4.55 -16.20 -24.48
N GLN A 74 -5.81 -16.35 -24.13
CA GLN A 74 -6.37 -17.66 -23.77
C GLN A 74 -6.40 -18.62 -24.96
N LYS A 75 -6.79 -18.16 -26.15
CA LYS A 75 -6.74 -18.97 -27.39
C LYS A 75 -5.29 -19.41 -27.68
N LEU A 76 -4.34 -18.48 -27.52
CA LEU A 76 -2.92 -18.78 -27.70
C LEU A 76 -2.44 -19.84 -26.69
N GLN A 77 -2.77 -19.70 -25.42
CA GLN A 77 -2.44 -20.70 -24.40
C GLN A 77 -3.08 -22.05 -24.68
N ALA A 78 -4.34 -22.08 -25.17
CA ALA A 78 -5.02 -23.31 -25.57
C ALA A 78 -4.33 -24.01 -26.74
N LYS A 79 -3.81 -23.25 -27.73
CA LYS A 79 -3.05 -23.77 -28.89
C LYS A 79 -1.79 -24.55 -28.46
N TYR A 80 -1.17 -24.12 -27.35
CA TYR A 80 0.06 -24.76 -26.81
C TYR A 80 -0.21 -25.66 -25.60
N LYS A 81 -1.46 -25.86 -25.20
CA LYS A 81 -1.84 -26.73 -24.09
C LYS A 81 -1.38 -28.17 -24.36
N GLY A 82 -0.61 -28.73 -23.41
CA GLY A 82 -0.08 -30.10 -23.53
C GLY A 82 1.29 -30.20 -24.21
N LYS A 83 1.77 -29.18 -24.90
CA LYS A 83 3.12 -29.14 -25.48
C LYS A 83 4.13 -28.73 -24.44
N LYS A 84 5.01 -29.65 -24.02
CA LYS A 84 5.99 -29.41 -22.95
C LYS A 84 7.42 -29.18 -23.46
N ASP A 85 7.63 -29.34 -24.76
CA ASP A 85 8.92 -29.18 -25.41
C ASP A 85 9.38 -27.71 -25.37
N GLN A 86 10.70 -27.51 -25.34
CA GLN A 86 11.31 -26.19 -25.22
C GLN A 86 10.98 -25.27 -26.41
N LEU A 87 10.92 -25.82 -27.61
CA LEU A 87 10.58 -25.08 -28.83
C LEU A 87 9.16 -24.52 -28.78
N SER A 88 8.18 -25.33 -28.34
CA SER A 88 6.80 -24.89 -28.20
C SER A 88 6.63 -23.80 -27.12
N ARG A 89 7.40 -23.87 -26.03
CA ARG A 89 7.42 -22.82 -25.01
C ARG A 89 7.99 -21.50 -25.53
N GLN A 90 9.09 -21.59 -26.31
CA GLN A 90 9.67 -20.40 -26.94
C GLN A 90 8.71 -19.79 -27.98
N ALA A 91 8.11 -20.63 -28.84
CA ALA A 91 7.14 -20.17 -29.83
C ALA A 91 5.92 -19.51 -29.16
N MET A 92 5.37 -20.10 -28.09
CA MET A 92 4.29 -19.48 -27.32
C MET A 92 4.69 -18.11 -26.73
N ALA A 93 5.88 -18.00 -26.17
CA ALA A 93 6.37 -16.73 -25.61
C ALA A 93 6.55 -15.65 -26.69
N MET A 94 7.05 -16.02 -27.87
CA MET A 94 7.20 -15.12 -29.01
C MET A 94 5.85 -14.66 -29.56
N GLU A 95 4.88 -15.57 -29.77
CA GLU A 95 3.53 -15.22 -30.22
C GLU A 95 2.82 -14.35 -29.19
N GLN A 96 2.96 -14.65 -27.89
CA GLN A 96 2.41 -13.83 -26.82
C GLN A 96 3.00 -12.41 -26.82
N GLN A 97 4.32 -12.29 -27.02
CA GLN A 97 4.98 -11.00 -27.09
C GLN A 97 4.59 -10.20 -28.33
N ALA A 98 4.41 -10.88 -29.49
CA ALA A 98 3.93 -10.26 -30.70
C ALA A 98 2.50 -9.71 -30.53
N LEU A 99 1.60 -10.52 -29.96
CA LEU A 99 0.23 -10.11 -29.66
C LEU A 99 0.17 -8.89 -28.73
N MET A 100 0.98 -8.89 -27.66
CA MET A 100 1.07 -7.73 -26.75
C MET A 100 1.58 -6.47 -27.45
N LYS A 101 2.56 -6.59 -28.35
CA LYS A 101 3.08 -5.47 -29.13
C LYS A 101 2.05 -4.92 -30.10
N GLU A 102 1.34 -5.77 -30.82
CA GLU A 102 0.29 -5.41 -31.79
C GLU A 102 -0.80 -4.57 -31.11
N HIS A 103 -1.26 -4.98 -29.95
CA HIS A 103 -2.30 -4.29 -29.18
C HIS A 103 -1.76 -3.21 -28.21
N LYS A 104 -0.47 -2.86 -28.28
CA LYS A 104 0.19 -1.89 -27.37
C LYS A 104 -0.07 -2.19 -25.89
N ALA A 105 -0.24 -3.47 -25.55
CA ALA A 105 -0.50 -3.94 -24.20
C ALA A 105 0.82 -4.19 -23.45
N ASN A 106 0.98 -3.58 -22.29
CA ASN A 106 2.17 -3.72 -21.47
C ASN A 106 1.86 -4.57 -20.21
N PRO A 107 2.46 -5.76 -20.06
CA PRO A 107 2.24 -6.60 -18.88
C PRO A 107 2.74 -5.95 -17.57
N PHE A 108 3.75 -5.07 -17.66
CA PHE A 108 4.28 -4.36 -16.49
C PHE A 108 3.37 -3.22 -16.01
N ALA A 109 2.36 -2.84 -16.78
CA ALA A 109 1.44 -1.77 -16.39
C ALA A 109 0.66 -2.09 -15.10
N ALA A 110 0.45 -3.38 -14.80
CA ALA A 110 -0.23 -3.80 -13.59
C ALA A 110 0.61 -3.62 -12.31
N CYS A 111 1.94 -3.78 -12.38
CA CYS A 111 2.82 -3.64 -11.23
C CYS A 111 3.45 -2.24 -11.09
N LEU A 112 3.34 -1.39 -12.12
CA LEU A 112 3.90 -0.04 -12.12
C LEU A 112 3.40 0.83 -10.94
N PRO A 113 2.11 0.78 -10.53
CA PRO A 113 1.63 1.51 -9.35
C PRO A 113 2.41 1.18 -8.09
N LEU A 114 2.68 -0.10 -7.88
CA LEU A 114 3.43 -0.58 -6.72
C LEU A 114 4.85 -0.02 -6.71
N LEU A 115 5.55 -0.10 -7.85
CA LEU A 115 6.93 0.39 -7.96
C LEU A 115 7.06 1.89 -7.69
N ILE A 116 6.08 2.68 -8.16
CA ILE A 116 6.08 4.13 -7.95
C ILE A 116 5.69 4.47 -6.51
N GLN A 117 4.77 3.72 -5.92
CA GLN A 117 4.33 3.93 -4.54
C GLN A 117 5.40 3.53 -3.51
N MET A 118 6.31 2.60 -3.84
CA MET A 118 7.32 2.05 -2.92
C MET A 118 8.19 3.13 -2.25
N PRO A 119 8.81 4.09 -2.97
CA PRO A 119 9.65 5.11 -2.34
C PRO A 119 8.88 5.95 -1.30
N PHE A 120 7.65 6.35 -1.63
CA PHE A 120 6.80 7.14 -0.74
C PHE A 120 6.36 6.33 0.49
N PHE A 121 5.99 5.07 0.28
CA PHE A 121 5.61 4.17 1.36
C PHE A 121 6.77 3.93 2.32
N PHE A 122 7.94 3.54 1.80
CA PHE A 122 9.10 3.28 2.65
C PHE A 122 9.62 4.54 3.34
N ALA A 123 9.56 5.70 2.68
CA ALA A 123 9.94 6.95 3.29
C ALA A 123 9.04 7.31 4.47
N LEU A 124 7.72 7.26 4.28
CA LEU A 124 6.76 7.52 5.35
C LEU A 124 6.89 6.49 6.48
N TYR A 125 7.03 5.21 6.14
CA TYR A 125 7.25 4.13 7.10
C TYR A 125 8.49 4.38 7.97
N GLN A 126 9.62 4.78 7.37
CA GLN A 126 10.85 5.10 8.10
C GLN A 126 10.69 6.34 9.00
N VAL A 127 9.97 7.37 8.54
CA VAL A 127 9.68 8.55 9.36
C VAL A 127 8.89 8.15 10.62
N LEU A 128 7.81 7.38 10.45
CA LEU A 128 6.93 6.99 11.55
C LEU A 128 7.59 6.03 12.55
N ILE A 129 8.37 5.06 12.07
CA ILE A 129 9.13 4.14 12.96
C ILE A 129 10.30 4.87 13.63
N GLY A 130 10.99 5.74 12.90
CA GLY A 130 12.13 6.49 13.43
C GLY A 130 11.74 7.49 14.51
N ALA A 131 10.50 7.98 14.49
CA ALA A 131 9.98 8.96 15.44
C ALA A 131 10.12 8.48 16.90
N ARG A 132 9.85 7.20 17.17
CA ARG A 132 9.98 6.63 18.52
C ARG A 132 11.41 6.75 19.06
N GLY A 133 12.40 6.29 18.28
CA GLY A 133 13.80 6.39 18.70
C GLY A 133 14.32 7.83 18.80
N ALA A 134 13.82 8.74 17.98
CA ALA A 134 14.12 10.17 18.07
C ALA A 134 13.48 10.80 19.33
N ALA A 135 12.23 10.41 19.66
CA ALA A 135 11.55 10.86 20.88
C ALA A 135 12.31 10.45 22.14
N GLU A 136 12.78 9.19 22.19
CA GLU A 136 13.55 8.65 23.33
C GLU A 136 14.88 9.41 23.54
N ARG A 137 15.49 9.92 22.46
CA ARG A 137 16.72 10.73 22.52
C ARG A 137 16.46 12.22 22.68
N GLY A 138 15.19 12.67 22.53
CA GLY A 138 14.85 14.08 22.54
C GLY A 138 15.37 14.86 21.33
N GLU A 139 15.58 14.19 20.20
CA GLU A 139 16.19 14.76 18.99
C GLU A 139 15.13 15.06 17.92
N ALA A 140 15.46 16.06 17.08
CA ALA A 140 14.74 16.26 15.83
C ALA A 140 15.09 15.15 14.82
N MET A 141 14.19 14.85 13.89
CA MET A 141 14.41 13.85 12.86
C MET A 141 13.96 14.35 11.48
N ASP A 142 14.88 14.37 10.54
CA ASP A 142 14.66 14.92 9.19
C ASP A 142 14.13 16.37 9.28
N ALA A 143 12.90 16.64 8.91
CA ALA A 143 12.29 17.96 9.00
C ALA A 143 11.32 18.14 10.20
N LEU A 144 11.10 17.10 11.01
CA LEU A 144 10.28 17.20 12.21
C LEU A 144 11.09 17.71 13.41
N SER A 145 10.56 18.69 14.13
CA SER A 145 11.16 19.17 15.37
C SER A 145 11.04 18.16 16.50
N ALA A 146 11.90 18.28 17.52
CA ALA A 146 11.85 17.41 18.70
C ALA A 146 10.49 17.52 19.45
N ASP A 147 9.85 18.68 19.42
CA ASP A 147 8.54 18.90 20.04
C ASP A 147 7.43 18.18 19.26
N GLN A 148 7.45 18.25 17.93
CA GLN A 148 6.52 17.53 17.06
C GLN A 148 6.66 16.01 17.25
N ILE A 149 7.89 15.51 17.35
CA ILE A 149 8.15 14.08 17.56
C ILE A 149 7.64 13.63 18.93
N ARG A 150 7.85 14.41 19.98
CA ARG A 150 7.30 14.12 21.33
C ARG A 150 5.78 14.15 21.35
N SER A 151 5.17 15.14 20.70
CA SER A 151 3.72 15.23 20.53
C SER A 151 3.16 14.02 19.81
N PHE A 152 3.79 13.60 18.71
CA PHE A 152 3.41 12.41 17.94
C PHE A 152 3.45 11.13 18.80
N GLU A 153 4.56 10.88 19.48
CA GLU A 153 4.73 9.67 20.32
C GLU A 153 3.82 9.66 21.55
N GLY A 154 3.50 10.84 22.10
CA GLY A 154 2.54 10.97 23.20
C GLY A 154 1.09 10.89 22.79
N SER A 155 0.79 11.01 21.49
CA SER A 155 -0.57 11.10 20.97
C SER A 155 -1.32 9.77 21.03
N THR A 156 -2.62 9.86 21.34
CA THR A 156 -3.50 8.67 21.48
C THR A 156 -4.77 8.82 20.65
N ILE A 157 -5.26 7.69 20.12
CA ILE A 157 -6.59 7.57 19.51
C ILE A 157 -7.33 6.45 20.23
N PHE A 158 -8.53 6.73 20.73
CA PHE A 158 -9.33 5.79 21.53
C PHE A 158 -8.58 5.23 22.75
N GLY A 159 -7.65 6.01 23.33
CA GLY A 159 -6.83 5.59 24.47
C GLY A 159 -5.65 4.67 24.10
N ALA A 160 -5.43 4.43 22.81
CA ALA A 160 -4.29 3.67 22.29
C ALA A 160 -3.24 4.63 21.72
N ARG A 161 -1.96 4.45 22.04
CA ARG A 161 -0.89 5.24 21.42
C ARG A 161 -0.74 4.83 19.96
N MET A 162 -0.54 5.82 19.10
CA MET A 162 -0.41 5.57 17.65
C MET A 162 0.84 4.77 17.28
N SER A 163 1.90 4.87 18.06
CA SER A 163 3.16 4.14 17.90
C SER A 163 3.13 2.69 18.43
N ASP A 164 2.12 2.33 19.25
CA ASP A 164 2.02 0.98 19.82
C ASP A 164 1.67 -0.06 18.75
N THR A 165 2.16 -1.30 18.98
CA THR A 165 1.86 -2.45 18.13
C THR A 165 1.02 -3.45 18.89
N PHE A 166 0.22 -4.25 18.17
CA PHE A 166 -0.56 -5.32 18.79
C PHE A 166 0.34 -6.30 19.55
N MET A 167 1.46 -6.72 18.96
CA MET A 167 2.37 -7.70 19.57
C MET A 167 3.00 -7.19 20.86
N ASN A 168 3.45 -5.94 20.89
CA ASN A 168 4.08 -5.37 22.10
C ASN A 168 3.07 -5.12 23.22
N SER A 169 1.80 -5.04 22.87
CA SER A 169 0.72 -4.81 23.84
C SER A 169 0.16 -6.09 24.43
N LEU A 170 0.49 -7.26 23.87
CA LEU A 170 0.04 -8.55 24.42
C LEU A 170 0.68 -8.82 25.79
N GLY A 171 -0.17 -8.93 26.80
CA GLY A 171 0.28 -9.20 28.18
C GLY A 171 0.74 -7.97 28.98
N ALA A 172 0.74 -6.76 28.37
CA ALA A 172 1.07 -5.55 29.10
C ALA A 172 -0.15 -5.04 29.90
N PRO A 173 0.02 -4.60 31.16
CA PRO A 173 -1.08 -4.03 31.95
C PRO A 173 -1.66 -2.78 31.27
N GLY A 174 -2.99 -2.70 31.16
CA GLY A 174 -3.67 -1.54 30.57
C GLY A 174 -3.70 -1.48 29.04
N SER A 175 -3.22 -2.50 28.35
CA SER A 175 -3.13 -2.55 26.88
C SER A 175 -4.46 -2.85 26.16
N GLY A 176 -5.57 -3.03 26.90
CA GLY A 176 -6.89 -3.32 26.31
C GLY A 176 -7.29 -2.41 25.17
N PRO A 177 -7.21 -1.07 25.29
CA PRO A 177 -7.52 -0.14 24.22
C PRO A 177 -6.68 -0.34 22.95
N VAL A 178 -5.37 -0.61 23.11
CA VAL A 178 -4.46 -0.86 21.98
C VAL A 178 -4.85 -2.13 21.24
N ILE A 179 -5.09 -3.22 21.97
CA ILE A 179 -5.47 -4.52 21.41
C ILE A 179 -6.80 -4.41 20.64
N VAL A 180 -7.82 -3.79 21.24
CA VAL A 180 -9.13 -3.63 20.61
C VAL A 180 -9.02 -2.76 19.36
N THR A 181 -8.33 -1.61 19.44
CA THR A 181 -8.14 -0.70 18.30
C THR A 181 -7.38 -1.40 17.17
N ALA A 182 -6.30 -2.12 17.49
CA ALA A 182 -5.54 -2.87 16.50
C ALA A 182 -6.39 -3.92 15.76
N ILE A 183 -7.17 -4.72 16.52
CA ILE A 183 -8.06 -5.74 15.93
C ILE A 183 -9.07 -5.08 14.98
N VAL A 184 -9.72 -4.00 15.41
CA VAL A 184 -10.70 -3.28 14.58
C VAL A 184 -10.05 -2.76 13.30
N LEU A 185 -8.90 -2.10 13.40
CA LEU A 185 -8.18 -1.57 12.25
C LEU A 185 -7.72 -2.68 11.28
N ILE A 186 -7.15 -3.78 11.79
CA ILE A 186 -6.74 -4.94 10.99
C ILE A 186 -7.94 -5.53 10.24
N LEU A 187 -9.08 -5.69 10.90
CA LEU A 187 -10.29 -6.21 10.27
C LEU A 187 -10.83 -5.25 9.20
N LEU A 188 -10.85 -3.94 9.46
CA LEU A 188 -11.26 -2.93 8.50
C LEU A 188 -10.32 -2.89 7.29
N MET A 189 -9.01 -2.92 7.51
CA MET A 189 -8.00 -2.95 6.46
C MET A 189 -8.18 -4.21 5.59
N SER A 190 -8.18 -5.39 6.21
CA SER A 190 -8.30 -6.68 5.48
C SER A 190 -9.63 -6.79 4.75
N GLY A 191 -10.72 -6.35 5.39
CA GLY A 191 -12.06 -6.33 4.81
C GLY A 191 -12.17 -5.38 3.62
N SER A 192 -11.63 -4.17 3.73
CA SER A 192 -11.62 -3.19 2.64
C SER A 192 -10.77 -3.67 1.45
N MET A 193 -9.61 -4.29 1.70
CA MET A 193 -8.77 -4.90 0.66
C MET A 193 -9.50 -6.02 -0.05
N PHE A 194 -10.14 -6.92 0.69
CA PHE A 194 -10.93 -8.03 0.12
C PHE A 194 -12.07 -7.49 -0.75
N PHE A 195 -12.84 -6.53 -0.23
CA PHE A 195 -13.96 -5.92 -0.95
C PHE A 195 -13.49 -5.23 -2.24
N MET A 196 -12.41 -4.46 -2.17
CA MET A 196 -11.85 -3.78 -3.33
C MET A 196 -11.37 -4.78 -4.39
N GLN A 197 -10.65 -5.82 -4.00
CA GLN A 197 -10.20 -6.87 -4.92
C GLN A 197 -11.37 -7.63 -5.56
N LYS A 198 -12.37 -8.00 -4.76
CA LYS A 198 -13.59 -8.64 -5.25
C LYS A 198 -14.32 -7.77 -6.27
N MET A 199 -14.45 -6.46 -5.99
CA MET A 199 -15.08 -5.51 -6.90
C MET A 199 -14.30 -5.39 -8.22
N LEU A 200 -12.96 -5.34 -8.17
CA LEU A 200 -12.11 -5.31 -9.35
C LEU A 200 -12.26 -6.60 -10.19
N MET A 201 -12.32 -7.75 -9.56
CA MET A 201 -12.54 -9.03 -10.25
C MET A 201 -13.92 -9.09 -10.93
N THR A 202 -14.98 -8.75 -10.21
CA THR A 202 -16.36 -8.90 -10.72
C THR A 202 -16.71 -7.88 -11.79
N LYS A 203 -16.21 -6.65 -11.71
CA LYS A 203 -16.53 -5.58 -12.67
C LYS A 203 -15.63 -5.57 -13.90
N ASN A 204 -14.41 -6.07 -13.81
CA ASN A 204 -13.41 -5.93 -14.85
C ASN A 204 -13.10 -7.22 -15.62
N MET A 205 -13.70 -8.36 -15.25
CA MET A 205 -13.44 -9.64 -15.91
C MET A 205 -14.64 -10.12 -16.72
N THR A 206 -14.37 -10.48 -17.97
CA THR A 206 -15.34 -11.23 -18.81
C THR A 206 -15.53 -12.64 -18.25
N GLN A 207 -16.72 -13.21 -18.42
CA GLN A 207 -17.03 -14.59 -17.98
C GLN A 207 -16.04 -15.63 -18.51
N GLN A 208 -15.46 -15.40 -19.69
CA GLN A 208 -14.44 -16.27 -20.28
C GLN A 208 -13.08 -16.19 -19.55
N ALA A 209 -12.74 -15.03 -18.95
CA ALA A 209 -11.54 -14.88 -18.15
C ALA A 209 -11.64 -15.63 -16.80
N LEU A 210 -12.87 -15.95 -16.36
CA LEU A 210 -13.14 -16.66 -15.11
C LEU A 210 -12.89 -18.18 -15.19
N SER A 211 -12.55 -18.75 -16.35
CA SER A 211 -12.41 -20.20 -16.55
C SER A 211 -10.99 -20.72 -16.87
N GLY A 212 -9.96 -19.87 -16.71
CA GLY A 212 -8.57 -20.24 -17.07
C GLY A 212 -7.60 -20.32 -15.88
N PRO A 213 -6.35 -20.74 -16.11
CA PRO A 213 -5.29 -20.80 -15.09
C PRO A 213 -5.06 -19.44 -14.38
N MET A 214 -5.37 -18.36 -15.05
CA MET A 214 -5.27 -17.00 -14.53
C MET A 214 -6.29 -16.72 -13.42
N MET A 215 -7.44 -17.39 -13.43
CA MET A 215 -8.45 -17.32 -12.37
C MET A 215 -7.90 -17.87 -11.06
N GLN A 216 -7.18 -19.00 -11.11
CA GLN A 216 -6.59 -19.58 -9.91
C GLN A 216 -5.60 -18.61 -9.24
N THR A 217 -4.74 -17.95 -10.03
CA THR A 217 -3.81 -16.94 -9.51
C THR A 217 -4.55 -15.75 -8.91
N GLN A 218 -5.64 -15.31 -9.54
CA GLN A 218 -6.43 -14.18 -9.04
C GLN A 218 -7.24 -14.55 -7.79
N GLN A 219 -7.77 -15.76 -7.69
CA GLN A 219 -8.42 -16.25 -6.48
C GLN A 219 -7.43 -16.36 -5.32
N ILE A 220 -6.23 -16.88 -5.56
CA ILE A 220 -5.16 -16.90 -4.56
C ILE A 220 -4.87 -15.47 -4.10
N MET A 221 -4.76 -14.53 -5.02
CA MET A 221 -4.49 -13.12 -4.71
C MET A 221 -5.64 -12.46 -3.93
N LEU A 222 -6.91 -12.83 -4.24
CA LEU A 222 -8.10 -12.33 -3.54
C LEU A 222 -8.12 -12.72 -2.06
N TYR A 223 -7.71 -13.94 -1.74
CA TYR A 223 -7.76 -14.43 -0.36
C TYR A 223 -6.41 -14.29 0.36
N ALA A 224 -5.31 -14.55 -0.31
CA ALA A 224 -3.98 -14.52 0.30
C ALA A 224 -3.52 -13.10 0.64
N MET A 225 -3.77 -12.10 -0.21
CA MET A 225 -3.32 -10.73 0.03
C MET A 225 -3.94 -10.11 1.30
N PRO A 226 -5.26 -10.09 1.50
CA PRO A 226 -5.84 -9.58 2.74
C PRO A 226 -5.34 -10.32 3.99
N LEU A 227 -5.12 -11.63 3.87
CA LEU A 227 -4.61 -12.44 4.98
C LEU A 227 -3.15 -12.09 5.32
N ILE A 228 -2.28 -11.98 4.30
CA ILE A 228 -0.86 -11.61 4.49
C ILE A 228 -0.75 -10.23 5.12
N PHE A 229 -1.51 -9.25 4.61
CA PHE A 229 -1.52 -7.90 5.18
C PHE A 229 -2.16 -7.87 6.58
N GLY A 230 -3.20 -8.67 6.83
CA GLY A 230 -3.79 -8.81 8.15
C GLY A 230 -2.80 -9.37 9.18
N ILE A 231 -2.07 -10.43 8.83
CA ILE A 231 -1.01 -11.00 9.69
C ILE A 231 0.16 -10.01 9.84
N GLY A 232 0.54 -9.32 8.74
CA GLY A 232 1.55 -8.26 8.78
C GLY A 232 1.16 -7.13 9.72
N GLY A 233 -0.13 -6.74 9.72
CA GLY A 233 -0.68 -5.70 10.59
C GLY A 233 -0.50 -5.97 12.09
N ILE A 234 -0.40 -7.23 12.50
CA ILE A 234 -0.14 -7.60 13.90
C ILE A 234 1.20 -7.03 14.42
N ASN A 235 2.19 -6.94 13.56
CA ASN A 235 3.51 -6.40 13.88
C ASN A 235 3.67 -4.90 13.53
N LEU A 236 2.70 -4.33 12.82
CA LEU A 236 2.71 -2.92 12.48
C LEU A 236 2.14 -2.08 13.63
N SER A 237 2.63 -0.86 13.78
CA SER A 237 2.04 0.12 14.68
C SER A 237 0.64 0.51 14.19
N LEU A 238 -0.24 0.93 15.12
CA LEU A 238 -1.62 1.34 14.83
C LEU A 238 -1.72 2.37 13.68
N ILE A 239 -0.71 3.20 13.54
CA ILE A 239 -0.64 4.24 12.50
C ILE A 239 -0.39 3.67 11.09
N HIS A 240 0.09 2.42 10.98
CA HIS A 240 0.36 1.76 9.69
C HIS A 240 -0.79 0.84 9.24
N ILE A 241 -1.74 0.58 10.10
CA ILE A 241 -2.94 -0.21 9.84
C ILE A 241 -4.05 0.68 9.30
#